data_b39be1180a3269b713879830e673ee4c
#
_entry.id   b39be1180a3269b713879830e673ee4c
#
_cell.length_a   1.000
_cell.length_b   1.000
_cell.length_c   1.000
_cell.angle_alpha   90.00
_cell.angle_beta   90.00
_cell.angle_gamma   90.00
#
_symmetry.space_group_name_H-M   'P 1'
#
loop_
_entity.id
_entity.type
_entity.pdbx_description
1 polymer ?
#
loop_
_entity_poly.entity_id
_entity_poly.type
_entity_poly.pdbx_seq_one_letter_code
_entity_poly.pdbx_strand_id
1 'polypeptide(L)'
;MAYAIEPVAFVTAPRKSPEDDLWGGETAEIQLSDSMDASALDGVQAFSHVEVLFLFHEVQLDKIVSGARHPRNNKSWPKVGIFAQRAKSRPNRIGSTICKVVSVEGRTLRVRELDAIDGTPILDIKPVLREFLPREATSQPAWATELMASYWLKR
;
A
#
# COMPACT_ATOMS: atom_id res chain seq x y z
N MET A 1 19.28 15.19 6.84
CA MET A 1 18.92 14.61 8.15
C MET A 1 18.01 13.39 7.89
N ALA A 2 18.27 12.28 8.54
CA ALA A 2 17.43 11.08 8.44
C ALA A 2 16.52 10.96 9.68
N TYR A 3 15.34 10.42 9.48
CA TYR A 3 14.41 10.09 10.56
C TYR A 3 14.22 8.59 10.62
N ALA A 4 14.24 8.00 11.80
CA ALA A 4 13.97 6.58 11.99
C ALA A 4 12.46 6.37 12.18
N ILE A 5 11.92 5.38 11.48
CA ILE A 5 10.53 4.94 11.62
C ILE A 5 10.57 3.44 11.86
N GLU A 6 9.91 3.00 12.93
CA GLU A 6 9.82 1.59 13.26
C GLU A 6 8.48 1.00 12.80
N PRO A 7 8.46 -0.22 12.27
CA PRO A 7 7.21 -0.88 11.92
C PRO A 7 6.32 -1.09 13.14
N VAL A 8 5.03 -0.80 12.97
CA VAL A 8 4.02 -1.04 14.00
C VAL A 8 3.33 -2.38 13.84
N ALA A 9 3.48 -3.02 12.67
CA ALA A 9 2.88 -4.29 12.33
C ALA A 9 3.59 -4.92 11.14
N PHE A 10 3.25 -6.17 10.86
CA PHE A 10 3.75 -6.91 9.69
C PHE A 10 2.61 -7.63 9.00
N VAL A 11 2.73 -7.79 7.69
CA VAL A 11 1.73 -8.47 6.85
C VAL A 11 1.98 -9.98 6.84
N THR A 12 0.91 -10.74 7.02
CA THR A 12 0.84 -12.15 6.65
C THR A 12 -0.14 -12.26 5.47
N ALA A 13 0.35 -12.71 4.33
CA ALA A 13 -0.41 -12.77 3.10
C ALA A 13 -0.05 -14.00 2.26
N PRO A 14 -0.97 -14.46 1.39
CA PRO A 14 -0.67 -15.58 0.51
C PRO A 14 0.39 -15.25 -0.54
N ARG A 15 0.45 -13.99 -0.99
CA ARG A 15 1.39 -13.57 -2.03
C ARG A 15 2.77 -13.29 -1.42
N LYS A 16 3.77 -14.03 -1.89
CA LYS A 16 5.15 -13.99 -1.35
C LYS A 16 6.11 -13.15 -2.17
N SER A 17 5.81 -12.94 -3.46
CA SER A 17 6.68 -12.18 -4.37
C SER A 17 5.95 -10.98 -4.95
N PRO A 18 6.66 -9.87 -5.22
CA PRO A 18 6.03 -8.68 -5.78
C PRO A 18 5.56 -8.94 -7.21
N GLU A 19 4.31 -8.61 -7.46
CA GLU A 19 3.69 -8.63 -8.78
C GLU A 19 2.93 -7.32 -8.97
N ASP A 20 2.81 -6.86 -10.21
CA ASP A 20 2.21 -5.56 -10.46
C ASP A 20 0.68 -5.59 -10.37
N ASP A 21 0.03 -6.66 -10.84
CA ASP A 21 -1.41 -6.71 -11.05
C ASP A 21 -2.12 -7.81 -10.27
N LEU A 22 -3.45 -7.89 -10.41
CA LEU A 22 -4.32 -8.95 -9.92
C LEU A 22 -4.43 -8.99 -8.38
N TRP A 23 -4.59 -7.83 -7.77
CA TRP A 23 -4.73 -7.70 -6.32
C TRP A 23 -6.18 -7.75 -5.83
N GLY A 24 -7.16 -7.78 -6.74
CA GLY A 24 -8.57 -7.74 -6.38
C GLY A 24 -9.02 -8.94 -5.56
N GLY A 25 -9.77 -8.66 -4.49
CA GLY A 25 -10.38 -9.66 -3.63
C GLY A 25 -9.42 -10.39 -2.69
N GLU A 26 -8.11 -10.17 -2.76
CA GLU A 26 -7.15 -10.81 -1.86
C GLU A 26 -7.30 -10.31 -0.43
N THR A 27 -7.23 -11.22 0.53
CA THR A 27 -7.23 -10.90 1.95
C THR A 27 -5.81 -11.04 2.52
N ALA A 28 -5.49 -10.20 3.49
CA ALA A 28 -4.25 -10.26 4.23
C ALA A 28 -4.51 -9.99 5.71
N GLU A 29 -3.62 -10.46 6.55
CA GLU A 29 -3.62 -10.17 7.97
C GLU A 29 -2.50 -9.19 8.29
N ILE A 30 -2.84 -8.18 9.07
CA ILE A 30 -1.88 -7.22 9.63
C ILE A 30 -1.76 -7.53 11.11
N GLN A 31 -0.59 -7.99 11.51
CA GLN A 31 -0.32 -8.40 12.89
C GLN A 31 0.52 -7.35 13.58
N LEU A 32 0.01 -6.81 14.69
CA LEU A 32 0.73 -5.80 15.47
C LEU A 32 2.08 -6.33 15.95
N SER A 33 3.09 -5.46 15.91
CA SER A 33 4.39 -5.75 16.50
C SER A 33 4.32 -5.79 18.02
N ASP A 34 5.31 -6.41 18.64
CA ASP A 34 5.33 -6.56 20.12
C ASP A 34 5.39 -5.21 20.86
N SER A 35 5.83 -4.15 20.20
CA SER A 35 5.88 -2.80 20.75
C SER A 35 4.50 -2.13 20.89
N MET A 36 3.46 -2.69 20.24
CA MET A 36 2.12 -2.11 20.25
C MET A 36 1.20 -2.87 21.19
N ASP A 37 0.34 -2.15 21.90
CA ASP A 37 -0.76 -2.76 22.64
C ASP A 37 -1.87 -3.20 21.69
N ALA A 38 -2.55 -4.30 22.01
CA ALA A 38 -3.71 -4.76 21.23
C ALA A 38 -4.81 -3.69 21.18
N SER A 39 -4.93 -2.86 22.20
CA SER A 39 -5.91 -1.76 22.25
C SER A 39 -5.69 -0.70 21.16
N ALA A 40 -4.54 -0.70 20.48
CA ALA A 40 -4.32 0.17 19.32
C ALA A 40 -5.31 -0.10 18.17
N LEU A 41 -5.93 -1.30 18.13
CA LEU A 41 -6.94 -1.66 17.15
C LEU A 41 -8.38 -1.41 17.61
N ASP A 42 -8.57 -0.96 18.85
CA ASP A 42 -9.91 -0.69 19.39
C ASP A 42 -10.60 0.40 18.55
N GLY A 43 -11.83 0.11 18.14
CA GLY A 43 -12.62 1.05 17.34
C GLY A 43 -12.38 0.99 15.82
N VAL A 44 -11.33 0.32 15.34
CA VAL A 44 -11.06 0.20 13.91
C VAL A 44 -12.22 -0.49 13.18
N GLN A 45 -12.86 -1.45 13.81
CA GLN A 45 -13.95 -2.23 13.22
C GLN A 45 -15.21 -1.39 12.93
N ALA A 46 -15.32 -0.20 13.53
CA ALA A 46 -16.40 0.73 13.22
C ALA A 46 -16.22 1.46 11.87
N PHE A 47 -15.04 1.37 11.28
CA PHE A 47 -14.73 1.94 9.97
C PHE A 47 -14.78 0.87 8.89
N SER A 48 -15.32 1.22 7.73
CA SER A 48 -15.35 0.30 6.59
C SER A 48 -13.98 0.08 5.98
N HIS A 49 -13.10 1.08 6.03
CA HIS A 49 -11.78 1.08 5.40
C HIS A 49 -10.71 1.69 6.30
N VAL A 50 -9.50 1.24 6.08
CA VAL A 50 -8.27 1.84 6.64
C VAL A 50 -7.33 2.19 5.49
N GLU A 51 -6.51 3.22 5.71
CA GLU A 51 -5.36 3.51 4.87
C GLU A 51 -4.13 2.91 5.54
N VAL A 52 -3.43 2.06 4.82
CA VAL A 52 -2.24 1.35 5.31
C VAL A 52 -1.02 1.91 4.60
N LEU A 53 -0.06 2.40 5.39
CA LEU A 53 1.23 2.85 4.91
C LEU A 53 2.26 1.76 5.20
N PHE A 54 3.02 1.37 4.19
CA PHE A 54 3.92 0.23 4.31
C PHE A 54 5.23 0.47 3.56
N LEU A 55 6.22 -0.36 3.86
CA LEU A 55 7.53 -0.30 3.24
C LEU A 55 7.64 -1.34 2.12
N PHE A 56 8.07 -0.92 0.94
CA PHE A 56 8.49 -1.84 -0.12
C PHE A 56 9.85 -2.45 0.26
N HIS A 57 9.84 -3.37 1.22
CA HIS A 57 11.05 -3.85 1.90
C HIS A 57 11.99 -4.67 1.02
N GLU A 58 11.48 -5.27 -0.05
CA GLU A 58 12.30 -6.05 -0.99
C GLU A 58 12.93 -5.21 -2.11
N VAL A 59 12.59 -3.92 -2.20
CA VAL A 59 13.21 -3.04 -3.19
C VAL A 59 14.65 -2.74 -2.76
N GLN A 60 15.60 -3.08 -3.62
CA GLN A 60 17.01 -2.80 -3.40
C GLN A 60 17.30 -1.31 -3.53
N LEU A 61 18.19 -0.81 -2.68
CA LEU A 61 18.48 0.63 -2.62
C LEU A 61 19.07 1.18 -3.93
N ASP A 62 19.83 0.38 -4.67
CA ASP A 62 20.40 0.74 -5.97
C ASP A 62 19.35 0.83 -7.10
N LYS A 63 18.12 0.38 -6.85
CA LYS A 63 17.00 0.45 -7.81
C LYS A 63 16.11 1.67 -7.61
N ILE A 64 16.35 2.46 -6.58
CA ILE A 64 15.52 3.64 -6.29
C ILE A 64 15.69 4.68 -7.39
N VAL A 65 14.56 5.17 -7.87
CA VAL A 65 14.48 6.25 -8.87
C VAL A 65 14.19 7.56 -8.13
N SER A 66 15.00 8.57 -8.36
CA SER A 66 14.82 9.91 -7.78
C SER A 66 14.40 10.98 -8.80
N GLY A 67 14.34 10.61 -10.06
CA GLY A 67 13.98 11.51 -11.17
C GLY A 67 12.77 11.03 -11.95
N ALA A 68 12.86 11.08 -13.26
CA ALA A 68 11.80 10.64 -14.18
C ALA A 68 12.14 9.30 -14.82
N ARG A 69 11.11 8.50 -15.09
CA ARG A 69 11.22 7.26 -15.84
C ARG A 69 9.90 6.93 -16.53
N HIS A 70 9.92 5.99 -17.46
CA HIS A 70 8.69 5.43 -18.01
C HIS A 70 8.03 4.51 -16.99
N PRO A 71 6.72 4.67 -16.68
CA PRO A 71 6.02 3.76 -15.80
C PRO A 71 6.19 2.30 -16.22
N ARG A 72 6.54 1.40 -15.29
CA ARG A 72 6.83 -0.02 -15.56
C ARG A 72 7.87 -0.24 -16.68
N ASN A 73 8.74 0.72 -16.94
CA ASN A 73 9.69 0.70 -18.05
C ASN A 73 9.03 0.56 -19.44
N ASN A 74 7.74 0.88 -19.53
CA ASN A 74 6.99 0.81 -20.78
C ASN A 74 7.16 2.12 -21.56
N LYS A 75 7.91 2.05 -22.65
CA LYS A 75 8.21 3.23 -23.49
C LYS A 75 7.02 3.74 -24.29
N SER A 76 5.92 3.00 -24.37
CA SER A 76 4.68 3.49 -24.98
C SER A 76 3.95 4.51 -24.10
N TRP A 77 4.28 4.59 -22.81
CA TRP A 77 3.79 5.61 -21.91
C TRP A 77 4.81 6.72 -21.74
N PRO A 78 4.38 7.94 -21.41
CA PRO A 78 5.31 9.06 -21.28
C PRO A 78 6.29 8.87 -20.13
N LYS A 79 7.48 9.45 -20.28
CA LYS A 79 8.45 9.53 -19.20
C LYS A 79 8.00 10.62 -18.22
N VAL A 80 7.70 10.23 -16.98
CA VAL A 80 7.20 11.14 -15.94
C VAL A 80 8.01 10.99 -14.66
N GLY A 81 7.96 12.01 -13.82
CA GLY A 81 8.64 11.99 -12.52
C GLY A 81 8.14 10.86 -11.62
N ILE A 82 9.01 10.42 -10.71
CA ILE A 82 8.67 9.33 -9.78
C ILE A 82 7.47 9.71 -8.88
N PHE A 83 7.27 10.98 -8.58
CA PHE A 83 6.14 11.44 -7.78
C PHE A 83 4.82 11.53 -8.57
N ALA A 84 4.88 11.37 -9.90
CA ALA A 84 3.70 11.16 -10.72
C ALA A 84 3.37 9.67 -10.91
N GLN A 85 4.04 8.80 -10.18
CA GLN A 85 3.88 7.34 -10.21
C GLN A 85 3.69 6.81 -8.81
N ARG A 86 3.04 5.65 -8.69
CA ARG A 86 2.92 4.90 -7.43
C ARG A 86 3.90 3.72 -7.37
N ALA A 87 4.93 3.74 -8.20
CA ALA A 87 5.92 2.68 -8.31
C ALA A 87 6.68 2.45 -7.00
N LYS A 88 7.06 1.21 -6.75
CA LYS A 88 7.75 0.77 -5.52
C LYS A 88 9.19 1.27 -5.41
N SER A 89 9.88 1.46 -6.54
CA SER A 89 11.28 1.91 -6.59
C SER A 89 11.38 3.43 -6.44
N ARG A 90 10.90 3.94 -5.34
CA ARG A 90 10.77 5.36 -5.05
C ARG A 90 11.57 5.76 -3.81
N PRO A 91 11.89 7.07 -3.64
CA PRO A 91 12.53 7.53 -2.42
C PRO A 91 11.73 7.10 -1.20
N ASN A 92 12.44 6.65 -0.15
CA ASN A 92 11.88 6.12 1.10
C ASN A 92 11.03 4.84 0.94
N ARG A 93 10.75 4.37 -0.26
CA ARG A 93 10.06 3.11 -0.55
C ARG A 93 8.73 2.94 0.21
N ILE A 94 7.96 4.01 0.33
CA ILE A 94 6.68 3.99 1.06
C ILE A 94 5.54 3.74 0.10
N GLY A 95 4.73 2.73 0.40
CA GLY A 95 3.45 2.45 -0.25
C GLY A 95 2.28 2.90 0.63
N SER A 96 1.15 3.15 0.01
CA SER A 96 -0.08 3.53 0.70
C SER A 96 -1.27 2.96 -0.05
N THR A 97 -2.18 2.29 0.67
CA THR A 97 -3.36 1.70 0.04
C THR A 97 -4.55 1.76 1.00
N ILE A 98 -5.69 2.14 0.46
CA ILE A 98 -6.96 2.08 1.18
C ILE A 98 -7.51 0.66 1.03
N CYS A 99 -7.72 -0.01 2.16
CA CYS A 99 -8.14 -1.40 2.24
C CYS A 99 -9.46 -1.53 2.97
N LYS A 100 -10.27 -2.52 2.59
CA LYS A 100 -11.50 -2.83 3.33
C LYS A 100 -11.16 -3.54 4.64
N VAL A 101 -11.75 -3.09 5.74
CA VAL A 101 -11.69 -3.78 7.03
C VAL A 101 -12.60 -5.01 6.96
N VAL A 102 -12.04 -6.17 7.25
CA VAL A 102 -12.80 -7.43 7.31
C VAL A 102 -13.12 -7.78 8.75
N SER A 103 -12.11 -7.82 9.63
CA SER A 103 -12.29 -8.12 11.04
C SER A 103 -11.12 -7.64 11.87
N VAL A 104 -11.35 -7.48 13.16
CA VAL A 104 -10.31 -7.26 14.17
C VAL A 104 -10.44 -8.38 15.21
N GLU A 105 -9.37 -9.13 15.42
CA GLU A 105 -9.31 -10.22 16.39
C GLU A 105 -8.00 -10.13 17.18
N GLY A 106 -8.09 -9.68 18.44
CA GLY A 106 -6.92 -9.50 19.30
C GLY A 106 -5.92 -8.52 18.68
N ARG A 107 -4.73 -9.03 18.33
CA ARG A 107 -3.64 -8.24 17.75
C ARG A 107 -3.62 -8.27 16.22
N THR A 108 -4.65 -8.81 15.59
CA THR A 108 -4.71 -9.01 14.13
C THR A 108 -5.84 -8.20 13.52
N LEU A 109 -5.50 -7.39 12.53
CA LEU A 109 -6.44 -6.71 11.65
C LEU A 109 -6.45 -7.44 10.30
N ARG A 110 -7.60 -8.00 9.93
CA ARG A 110 -7.77 -8.61 8.62
C ARG A 110 -8.35 -7.59 7.65
N VAL A 111 -7.72 -7.45 6.50
CA VAL A 111 -8.11 -6.50 5.44
C VAL A 111 -8.25 -7.21 4.11
N ARG A 112 -8.94 -6.56 3.18
CA ARG A 112 -9.04 -7.01 1.79
C ARG A 112 -8.50 -5.95 0.85
N GLU A 113 -7.80 -6.42 -0.19
CA GLU A 113 -7.22 -5.57 -1.22
C GLU A 113 -6.10 -4.65 -0.70
N LEU A 114 -5.23 -5.22 0.12
CA LEU A 114 -3.93 -4.64 0.45
C LEU A 114 -2.90 -5.22 -0.52
N ASP A 115 -2.29 -4.38 -1.32
CA ASP A 115 -1.30 -4.76 -2.33
C ASP A 115 0.13 -4.84 -1.76
N ALA A 116 0.25 -5.56 -0.66
CA ALA A 116 1.51 -5.81 0.02
C ALA A 116 1.74 -7.32 0.15
N ILE A 117 2.98 -7.74 -0.10
CA ILE A 117 3.37 -9.15 0.00
C ILE A 117 3.57 -9.57 1.45
N ASP A 118 3.66 -10.88 1.67
CA ASP A 118 3.97 -11.45 2.97
C ASP A 118 5.25 -10.86 3.58
N GLY A 119 5.24 -10.60 4.87
CA GLY A 119 6.37 -10.01 5.60
C GLY A 119 6.53 -8.52 5.46
N THR A 120 5.69 -7.83 4.69
CA THR A 120 5.78 -6.38 4.52
C THR A 120 5.64 -5.64 5.84
N PRO A 121 6.62 -4.78 6.20
CA PRO A 121 6.50 -3.92 7.38
C PRO A 121 5.44 -2.85 7.19
N ILE A 122 4.57 -2.69 8.18
CA ILE A 122 3.56 -1.64 8.21
C ILE A 122 4.09 -0.48 9.04
N LEU A 123 4.04 0.72 8.47
CA LEU A 123 4.57 1.93 9.10
C LEU A 123 3.49 2.70 9.85
N ASP A 124 2.25 2.66 9.38
CA ASP A 124 1.12 3.33 10.00
C ASP A 124 -0.20 2.76 9.48
N ILE A 125 -1.25 2.88 10.29
CA ILE A 125 -2.62 2.51 9.93
C ILE A 125 -3.52 3.67 10.35
N LYS A 126 -4.32 4.18 9.43
CA LYS A 126 -5.27 5.25 9.69
C LYS A 126 -6.67 4.84 9.27
N PRO A 127 -7.71 5.20 10.03
CA PRO A 127 -9.07 5.01 9.54
C PRO A 127 -9.33 5.91 8.33
N VAL A 128 -10.12 5.44 7.40
CA VAL A 128 -10.58 6.29 6.29
C VAL A 128 -11.75 7.12 6.78
N LEU A 129 -11.54 8.42 6.88
CA LEU A 129 -12.58 9.41 7.14
C LEU A 129 -13.00 10.02 5.78
N ARG A 130 -14.32 10.09 5.53
CA ARG A 130 -14.82 10.66 4.25
C ARG A 130 -14.23 12.03 3.95
N GLU A 131 -14.00 12.83 4.99
CA GLU A 131 -13.47 14.19 4.92
C GLU A 131 -12.02 14.23 4.41
N PHE A 132 -11.31 13.11 4.41
CA PHE A 132 -9.94 12.99 3.89
C PHE A 132 -9.87 12.35 2.50
N LEU A 133 -11.00 11.90 1.95
CA LEU A 133 -11.07 11.55 0.53
C LEU A 133 -11.05 12.81 -0.33
N PRO A 134 -10.74 12.72 -1.64
CA PRO A 134 -10.84 13.90 -2.50
C PRO A 134 -12.23 14.51 -2.41
N ARG A 135 -12.27 15.85 -2.19
CA ARG A 135 -13.54 16.59 -2.01
C ARG A 135 -14.14 17.06 -3.32
N GLU A 136 -13.44 16.80 -4.41
CA GLU A 136 -13.87 17.09 -5.78
C GLU A 136 -13.70 15.82 -6.63
N ALA A 137 -14.22 15.83 -7.84
CA ALA A 137 -14.00 14.75 -8.78
C ALA A 137 -12.50 14.60 -9.09
N THR A 138 -12.02 13.37 -9.08
CA THR A 138 -10.62 13.07 -9.41
C THR A 138 -10.41 13.02 -10.91
N SER A 139 -9.19 13.34 -11.36
CA SER A 139 -8.78 13.19 -12.74
C SER A 139 -7.39 12.57 -12.79
N GLN A 140 -7.10 11.86 -13.88
CA GLN A 140 -5.79 11.25 -14.10
C GLN A 140 -5.51 11.15 -15.60
N PRO A 141 -4.23 11.10 -16.02
CA PRO A 141 -3.91 10.95 -17.41
C PRO A 141 -4.28 9.56 -17.94
N ALA A 142 -4.50 9.44 -19.25
CA ALA A 142 -4.92 8.19 -19.88
C ALA A 142 -3.97 7.02 -19.61
N TRP A 143 -2.67 7.27 -19.58
CA TRP A 143 -1.69 6.21 -19.33
C TRP A 143 -1.86 5.58 -17.95
N ALA A 144 -2.29 6.35 -16.94
CA ALA A 144 -2.53 5.83 -15.60
C ALA A 144 -3.72 4.86 -15.59
N THR A 145 -4.77 5.18 -16.33
CA THR A 145 -5.94 4.30 -16.50
C THR A 145 -5.54 3.00 -17.20
N GLU A 146 -4.73 3.08 -18.25
CA GLU A 146 -4.20 1.91 -18.95
C GLU A 146 -3.35 1.04 -18.06
N LEU A 147 -2.42 1.65 -17.29
CA LEU A 147 -1.55 0.95 -16.35
C LEU A 147 -2.36 0.18 -15.30
N MET A 148 -3.45 0.74 -14.83
CA MET A 148 -4.28 0.16 -13.77
C MET A 148 -5.33 -0.83 -14.28
N ALA A 149 -5.42 -1.07 -15.58
CA ALA A 149 -6.50 -1.86 -16.18
C ALA A 149 -6.69 -3.26 -15.56
N SER A 150 -5.62 -3.92 -15.14
CA SER A 150 -5.66 -5.25 -14.55
C SER A 150 -5.30 -5.29 -13.07
N TYR A 151 -5.04 -4.14 -12.45
CA TYR A 151 -4.48 -4.07 -11.11
C TYR A 151 -5.40 -4.69 -10.05
N TRP A 152 -6.69 -4.36 -10.09
CA TRP A 152 -7.69 -4.82 -9.13
C TRP A 152 -8.56 -5.96 -9.66
N LEU A 153 -8.18 -6.58 -10.77
CA LEU A 153 -8.85 -7.81 -11.19
C LEU A 153 -8.47 -8.95 -10.25
N LYS A 154 -9.36 -9.92 -10.12
CA LYS A 154 -9.10 -11.13 -9.33
C LYS A 154 -8.18 -12.07 -10.10
N ARG A 155 -7.37 -12.81 -9.35
CA ARG A 155 -6.56 -13.91 -9.86
C ARG A 155 -7.41 -15.03 -10.39
#